data_5a116dae3cccef7d83ecb7ff34824eaf
#
_entry.id   5a116dae3cccef7d83ecb7ff34824eaf
#
_cell.length_a   1.000
_cell.length_b   1.000
_cell.length_c   1.000
_cell.angle_alpha   90.00
_cell.angle_beta   90.00
_cell.angle_gamma   90.00
#
_symmetry.space_group_name_H-M   'P 1'
#
loop_
_entity.id
_entity.type
_entity.pdbx_description
1 polymer ?
#
loop_
_entity_poly.entity_id
_entity_poly.type
_entity_poly.pdbx_seq_one_letter_code
_entity_poly.pdbx_strand_id
1 'polypeptide(L)'
;NVRGSSSEDLCLERLSDGDGSEIGMVGGGLNACASFEDVNTAVYNSAGAARPSVVVVVSDDDDDDKEDKKNGVDEYGINFNKPLLQQVPFLKEKYFEWTHIPEPSRADGTQQRFFEADWMEALSVTAWYVVLLIWLPVIVWNVIKGAEQSSERAFSCVSQLAAFGFGLFAWGFKEYAMHRFLFHKEPPANSPFFITFHFLFHGCHHKHPMDALRLVFPPVLAGPIAFGFYSFYSLLCGSALAKLVIAGSLTGYVAYDMTHYACHHLASAASASASATTTNINNNENIFTRYARRVKRRHMTHHYESPDLIFGISQSTWDVVFGTSSSSSSSAAEAVANNGMMNRLNKKDR
;
A
#
# COMPACT_ATOMS: atom_id res chain seq x y z
N ASN A 1 39.71 27.06 32.91
CA ASN A 1 40.59 27.77 31.97
C ASN A 1 40.48 27.10 30.60
N VAL A 2 40.12 27.99 29.63
CA VAL A 2 40.27 27.90 28.18
C VAL A 2 39.23 27.04 27.46
N ARG A 3 38.14 27.59 27.00
CA ARG A 3 37.82 28.17 25.67
C ARG A 3 38.36 27.37 24.48
N GLY A 4 37.46 26.93 23.62
CA GLY A 4 37.72 26.53 22.26
C GLY A 4 36.40 26.28 21.54
N SER A 5 35.85 27.33 20.96
CA SER A 5 34.81 27.27 19.94
C SER A 5 35.46 26.88 18.61
N SER A 6 34.84 26.03 17.85
CA SER A 6 34.97 26.06 16.40
C SER A 6 33.68 25.57 15.76
N SER A 7 32.92 26.51 15.29
CA SER A 7 31.96 26.35 14.23
C SER A 7 32.71 25.97 12.97
N GLU A 8 32.51 24.78 12.44
CA GLU A 8 32.95 24.47 11.07
C GLU A 8 31.88 25.01 10.11
N ASP A 9 32.26 26.08 9.44
CA ASP A 9 31.51 26.64 8.34
C ASP A 9 31.51 25.65 7.16
N LEU A 10 30.29 25.32 6.66
CA LEU A 10 30.14 24.62 5.40
C LEU A 10 30.68 25.50 4.26
N CYS A 11 31.76 25.07 3.64
CA CYS A 11 32.26 25.69 2.44
C CYS A 11 31.48 25.14 1.24
N LEU A 12 30.64 25.97 0.63
CA LEU A 12 30.02 25.72 -0.67
C LEU A 12 31.03 26.06 -1.77
N GLU A 13 31.61 25.06 -2.41
CA GLU A 13 32.34 25.29 -3.66
C GLU A 13 31.34 25.33 -4.83
N ARG A 14 31.34 26.49 -5.49
CA ARG A 14 30.55 26.75 -6.69
C ARG A 14 31.39 26.37 -7.91
N LEU A 15 30.95 25.32 -8.62
CA LEU A 15 31.52 24.96 -9.94
C LEU A 15 30.56 25.48 -11.01
N SER A 16 31.06 26.32 -11.92
CA SER A 16 30.30 26.79 -13.08
C SER A 16 30.83 26.10 -14.33
N ASP A 17 29.92 25.54 -15.12
CA ASP A 17 30.21 25.07 -16.47
C ASP A 17 30.14 26.24 -17.45
N GLY A 18 30.82 26.10 -18.59
CA GLY A 18 31.03 27.17 -19.56
C GLY A 18 29.79 27.68 -20.28
N ASP A 19 28.59 27.23 -19.95
CA ASP A 19 27.31 27.67 -20.50
C ASP A 19 26.46 28.51 -19.52
N GLY A 20 26.97 28.72 -18.29
CA GLY A 20 26.31 29.62 -17.33
C GLY A 20 25.22 28.96 -16.44
N SER A 21 25.09 27.63 -16.45
CA SER A 21 24.20 26.93 -15.51
C SER A 21 24.94 26.51 -14.24
N GLU A 22 24.37 26.77 -13.05
CA GLU A 22 24.95 26.39 -11.75
C GLU A 22 24.56 24.98 -11.37
N ILE A 23 25.52 24.07 -11.17
CA ILE A 23 25.32 22.72 -10.67
C ILE A 23 25.82 22.63 -9.23
N GLY A 24 24.92 22.46 -8.25
CA GLY A 24 25.29 22.27 -6.86
C GLY A 24 25.39 20.80 -6.50
N MET A 25 26.57 20.33 -6.06
CA MET A 25 26.71 19.03 -5.39
C MET A 25 26.68 19.21 -3.87
N VAL A 26 25.76 18.50 -3.19
CA VAL A 26 25.78 18.40 -1.74
C VAL A 26 26.48 17.10 -1.36
N GLY A 27 27.73 17.21 -0.92
CA GLY A 27 28.46 16.13 -0.26
C GLY A 27 28.28 16.26 1.25
N GLY A 28 27.46 15.40 1.87
CA GLY A 28 27.28 15.36 3.31
C GLY A 28 27.78 14.06 3.89
N GLY A 29 28.74 14.13 4.82
CA GLY A 29 29.11 13.01 5.68
C GLY A 29 27.97 12.68 6.62
N LEU A 30 27.63 11.39 6.69
CA LEU A 30 26.60 10.81 7.55
C LEU A 30 27.02 10.90 9.03
N ASN A 31 26.54 11.91 9.73
CA ASN A 31 26.46 11.91 11.20
C ASN A 31 25.44 12.95 11.66
N ALA A 32 24.16 12.66 11.51
CA ALA A 32 23.08 13.27 12.28
C ALA A 32 21.85 12.35 12.20
N CYS A 33 21.06 12.29 13.24
CA CYS A 33 19.86 11.45 13.37
C CYS A 33 18.98 11.54 12.12
N ALA A 34 19.05 10.52 11.27
CA ALA A 34 18.14 10.36 10.15
C ALA A 34 16.74 10.08 10.69
N SER A 35 15.75 10.85 10.25
CA SER A 35 14.36 10.57 10.52
C SER A 35 13.94 9.27 9.82
N PHE A 36 12.86 8.65 10.28
CA PHE A 36 12.35 7.40 9.71
C PHE A 36 12.00 7.54 8.20
N GLU A 37 11.78 8.76 7.73
CA GLU A 37 11.52 9.12 6.33
C GLU A 37 12.78 9.03 5.48
N ASP A 38 13.93 9.47 5.99
CA ASP A 38 15.23 9.42 5.28
C ASP A 38 15.66 7.97 5.02
N VAL A 39 15.33 7.03 5.93
CA VAL A 39 15.64 5.61 5.76
C VAL A 39 14.78 4.97 4.65
N ASN A 40 13.52 5.35 4.52
CA ASN A 40 12.66 4.84 3.45
C ASN A 40 13.10 5.36 2.06
N THR A 41 13.49 6.61 1.96
CA THR A 41 13.99 7.22 0.73
C THR A 41 15.36 6.64 0.32
N ALA A 42 16.23 6.36 1.27
CA ALA A 42 17.55 5.75 1.02
C ALA A 42 17.46 4.28 0.57
N VAL A 43 16.51 3.49 1.09
CA VAL A 43 16.28 2.11 0.67
C VAL A 43 15.73 2.04 -0.77
N TYR A 44 15.00 3.05 -1.20
CA TYR A 44 14.47 3.16 -2.55
C TYR A 44 15.56 3.44 -3.61
N ASN A 45 16.58 4.21 -3.24
CA ASN A 45 17.67 4.60 -4.16
C ASN A 45 18.76 3.53 -4.32
N SER A 46 18.76 2.47 -3.52
CA SER A 46 19.79 1.41 -3.57
C SER A 46 19.47 0.20 -4.47
N ALA A 47 18.30 0.16 -5.11
CA ALA A 47 17.98 -0.84 -6.11
C ALA A 47 18.57 -0.41 -7.48
N GLY A 48 19.85 -0.78 -7.71
CA GLY A 48 20.67 -0.37 -8.84
C GLY A 48 20.05 -0.59 -10.23
N ALA A 49 19.48 0.48 -10.75
CA ALA A 49 19.37 0.77 -12.16
C ALA A 49 19.71 2.25 -12.33
N ALA A 50 20.74 2.55 -13.12
CA ALA A 50 21.11 3.90 -13.50
C ALA A 50 19.93 4.53 -14.26
N ARG A 51 19.10 5.30 -13.56
CA ARG A 51 18.17 6.24 -14.17
C ARG A 51 18.83 7.61 -14.17
N PRO A 52 18.66 8.42 -15.23
CA PRO A 52 19.07 9.81 -15.19
C PRO A 52 18.35 10.47 -14.01
N SER A 53 19.11 11.07 -13.11
CA SER A 53 18.60 11.91 -12.04
C SER A 53 17.75 13.01 -12.69
N VAL A 54 16.43 12.95 -12.49
CA VAL A 54 15.57 14.08 -12.81
C VAL A 54 15.90 15.15 -11.81
N VAL A 55 16.68 16.12 -12.22
CA VAL A 55 16.87 17.37 -11.49
C VAL A 55 15.54 18.10 -11.65
N VAL A 56 14.70 18.06 -10.63
CA VAL A 56 13.57 18.97 -10.53
C VAL A 56 14.16 20.35 -10.32
N VAL A 57 14.24 21.14 -11.38
CA VAL A 57 14.51 22.58 -11.28
C VAL A 57 13.24 23.17 -10.66
N VAL A 58 13.29 23.42 -9.36
CA VAL A 58 12.27 24.25 -8.70
C VAL A 58 12.52 25.66 -9.19
N SER A 59 11.70 26.16 -10.11
CA SER A 59 11.66 27.58 -10.45
C SER A 59 11.17 28.32 -9.21
N ASP A 60 11.87 29.36 -8.82
CA ASP A 60 11.58 30.22 -7.66
C ASP A 60 10.38 31.17 -7.87
N ASP A 61 9.53 30.89 -8.82
CA ASP A 61 8.38 31.72 -9.16
C ASP A 61 7.12 31.04 -8.63
N ASP A 62 6.73 31.34 -7.38
CA ASP A 62 5.35 31.51 -6.89
C ASP A 62 5.36 31.51 -5.36
N ASP A 63 5.38 32.70 -4.77
CA ASP A 63 5.22 32.89 -3.32
C ASP A 63 3.82 32.46 -2.81
N ASP A 64 2.82 32.37 -3.69
CA ASP A 64 1.48 31.89 -3.38
C ASP A 64 1.47 30.40 -3.04
N ASP A 65 2.25 29.56 -3.73
CA ASP A 65 2.35 28.11 -3.44
C ASP A 65 2.99 27.81 -2.07
N LYS A 66 3.83 28.70 -1.57
CA LYS A 66 4.47 28.56 -0.25
C LYS A 66 3.51 28.88 0.87
N GLU A 67 2.56 29.81 0.67
CA GLU A 67 1.55 30.19 1.66
C GLU A 67 0.46 29.11 1.80
N ASP A 68 0.05 28.48 0.70
CA ASP A 68 -0.93 27.39 0.71
C ASP A 68 -0.38 26.13 1.38
N LYS A 69 0.86 25.73 1.14
CA LYS A 69 1.52 24.63 1.87
C LYS A 69 1.62 24.91 3.37
N LYS A 70 1.86 26.17 3.77
CA LYS A 70 1.86 26.58 5.16
C LYS A 70 0.48 26.51 5.81
N ASN A 71 -0.59 26.62 5.02
CA ASN A 71 -1.99 26.54 5.45
C ASN A 71 -2.56 25.11 5.40
N GLY A 72 -1.75 24.10 5.00
CA GLY A 72 -2.16 22.69 4.91
C GLY A 72 -3.05 22.39 3.71
N VAL A 73 -2.95 23.18 2.63
CA VAL A 73 -3.64 22.97 1.35
C VAL A 73 -2.64 22.43 0.33
N ASP A 74 -3.00 21.36 -0.39
CA ASP A 74 -2.19 20.79 -1.45
C ASP A 74 -2.45 21.46 -2.82
N GLU A 75 -1.66 21.09 -3.83
CA GLU A 75 -1.78 21.57 -5.21
C GLU A 75 -3.14 21.25 -5.88
N TYR A 76 -3.88 20.30 -5.32
CA TYR A 76 -5.23 19.94 -5.78
C TYR A 76 -6.34 20.74 -5.07
N GLY A 77 -5.98 21.61 -4.14
CA GLY A 77 -6.90 22.43 -3.34
C GLY A 77 -7.50 21.69 -2.13
N ILE A 78 -6.95 20.54 -1.76
CA ILE A 78 -7.40 19.76 -0.57
C ILE A 78 -6.74 20.34 0.68
N ASN A 79 -7.57 20.75 1.62
CA ASN A 79 -7.12 21.23 2.93
C ASN A 79 -7.10 20.07 3.94
N PHE A 80 -5.92 19.60 4.31
CA PHE A 80 -5.74 18.52 5.28
C PHE A 80 -6.11 18.88 6.72
N ASN A 81 -6.36 20.15 7.02
CA ASN A 81 -6.90 20.58 8.33
C ASN A 81 -8.43 20.43 8.42
N LYS A 82 -9.09 20.04 7.35
CA LYS A 82 -10.53 19.79 7.27
C LYS A 82 -10.83 18.32 7.00
N PRO A 83 -12.05 17.83 7.32
CA PRO A 83 -12.47 16.48 6.98
C PRO A 83 -12.37 16.22 5.47
N LEU A 84 -11.68 15.12 5.09
CA LEU A 84 -11.38 14.84 3.68
C LEU A 84 -12.63 14.52 2.86
N LEU A 85 -13.63 13.85 3.43
CA LEU A 85 -14.83 13.46 2.68
C LEU A 85 -15.74 14.61 2.30
N GLN A 86 -15.50 15.82 2.83
CA GLN A 86 -16.16 17.03 2.34
C GLN A 86 -15.52 17.60 1.06
N GLN A 87 -14.32 17.13 0.69
CA GLN A 87 -13.50 17.71 -0.36
C GLN A 87 -13.20 16.70 -1.48
N VAL A 88 -12.73 15.52 -1.11
CA VAL A 88 -12.27 14.46 -2.03
C VAL A 88 -13.30 14.09 -3.11
N PRO A 89 -14.63 13.97 -2.83
CA PRO A 89 -15.61 13.65 -3.85
C PRO A 89 -15.70 14.67 -4.99
N PHE A 90 -15.18 15.86 -4.78
CA PHE A 90 -15.23 16.97 -5.75
C PHE A 90 -13.97 17.12 -6.59
N LEU A 91 -12.95 16.28 -6.37
CA LEU A 91 -11.74 16.23 -7.20
C LEU A 91 -12.03 15.75 -8.63
N LYS A 92 -13.11 15.00 -8.83
CA LYS A 92 -13.55 14.50 -10.16
C LYS A 92 -12.41 13.76 -10.91
N GLU A 93 -12.04 14.23 -12.09
CA GLU A 93 -11.00 13.66 -12.94
C GLU A 93 -9.62 13.66 -12.31
N LYS A 94 -9.35 14.57 -11.35
CA LYS A 94 -8.07 14.65 -10.65
C LYS A 94 -7.97 13.66 -9.47
N TYR A 95 -9.09 13.05 -9.07
CA TYR A 95 -9.18 12.21 -7.89
C TYR A 95 -8.22 11.01 -7.94
N PHE A 96 -8.20 10.29 -9.06
CA PHE A 96 -7.43 9.06 -9.17
C PHE A 96 -5.93 9.32 -9.12
N GLU A 97 -5.46 10.36 -9.81
CA GLU A 97 -4.08 10.83 -9.74
C GLU A 97 -3.72 11.27 -8.33
N TRP A 98 -4.55 12.09 -7.69
CA TRP A 98 -4.35 12.60 -6.35
C TRP A 98 -4.19 11.49 -5.30
N THR A 99 -4.98 10.41 -5.38
CA THR A 99 -4.90 9.29 -4.42
C THR A 99 -3.61 8.49 -4.53
N HIS A 100 -2.95 8.48 -5.70
CA HIS A 100 -1.70 7.76 -5.94
C HIS A 100 -0.44 8.61 -5.69
N ILE A 101 -0.60 9.81 -5.13
CA ILE A 101 0.49 10.63 -4.61
C ILE A 101 0.45 10.51 -3.08
N PRO A 102 1.29 9.64 -2.47
CA PRO A 102 1.25 9.40 -1.03
C PRO A 102 1.57 10.64 -0.22
N GLU A 103 0.80 10.89 0.83
CA GLU A 103 1.09 11.94 1.81
C GLU A 103 1.90 11.38 2.97
N PRO A 104 2.93 12.11 3.43
CA PRO A 104 3.65 11.75 4.64
C PRO A 104 2.74 11.85 5.87
N SER A 105 3.12 11.13 6.92
CA SER A 105 2.45 11.29 8.21
C SER A 105 2.59 12.73 8.70
N ARG A 106 1.54 13.25 9.33
CA ARG A 106 1.58 14.62 9.86
C ARG A 106 2.68 14.78 10.90
N ALA A 107 3.44 15.86 10.78
CA ALA A 107 4.58 16.15 11.67
C ALA A 107 4.16 16.33 13.14
N ASP A 108 2.91 16.73 13.40
CA ASP A 108 2.35 16.87 14.75
C ASP A 108 1.84 15.55 15.34
N GLY A 109 1.97 14.43 14.59
CA GLY A 109 1.49 13.11 15.00
C GLY A 109 -0.04 12.99 15.04
N THR A 110 -0.78 14.01 14.61
CA THR A 110 -2.24 13.94 14.56
C THR A 110 -2.72 13.13 13.37
N GLN A 111 -3.82 12.41 13.57
CA GLN A 111 -4.41 11.61 12.50
C GLN A 111 -5.23 12.47 11.56
N GLN A 112 -5.17 12.21 10.26
CA GLN A 112 -6.00 12.87 9.28
C GLN A 112 -7.48 12.56 9.52
N ARG A 113 -8.30 13.59 9.61
CA ARG A 113 -9.75 13.44 9.82
C ARG A 113 -10.47 13.23 8.49
N PHE A 114 -11.36 12.20 8.44
CA PHE A 114 -12.16 11.88 7.25
C PHE A 114 -13.59 12.42 7.35
N PHE A 115 -14.23 12.24 8.50
CA PHE A 115 -15.62 12.63 8.72
C PHE A 115 -15.73 13.85 9.62
N GLU A 116 -16.76 14.65 9.39
CA GLU A 116 -17.10 15.76 10.29
C GLU A 116 -17.69 15.26 11.62
N ALA A 117 -18.58 14.27 11.54
CA ALA A 117 -19.23 13.69 12.71
C ALA A 117 -18.30 12.74 13.46
N ASP A 118 -18.09 12.95 14.77
CA ASP A 118 -17.17 12.17 15.60
C ASP A 118 -17.50 10.67 15.64
N TRP A 119 -18.79 10.32 15.64
CA TRP A 119 -19.18 8.91 15.65
C TRP A 119 -18.85 8.19 14.32
N MET A 120 -18.92 8.88 13.19
CA MET A 120 -18.50 8.33 11.89
C MET A 120 -16.98 8.20 11.84
N GLU A 121 -16.28 9.22 12.33
CA GLU A 121 -14.81 9.21 12.45
C GLU A 121 -14.35 8.02 13.29
N ALA A 122 -14.98 7.79 14.45
CA ALA A 122 -14.68 6.65 15.33
C ALA A 122 -14.91 5.28 14.66
N LEU A 123 -15.89 5.16 13.74
CA LEU A 123 -16.13 3.95 12.97
C LEU A 123 -15.16 3.76 11.80
N SER A 124 -14.46 4.82 11.38
CA SER A 124 -13.49 4.76 10.29
C SER A 124 -12.11 4.27 10.72
N VAL A 125 -11.85 4.20 12.01
CA VAL A 125 -10.56 3.81 12.57
C VAL A 125 -10.63 2.43 13.22
N THR A 126 -9.61 1.61 12.98
CA THR A 126 -9.52 0.25 13.53
C THR A 126 -8.07 -0.08 13.85
N ALA A 127 -7.77 -0.32 15.12
CA ALA A 127 -6.44 -0.81 15.49
C ALA A 127 -6.25 -2.26 15.00
N TRP A 128 -5.06 -2.58 14.50
CA TRP A 128 -4.76 -3.88 13.90
C TRP A 128 -5.15 -5.10 14.75
N TYR A 129 -4.97 -5.02 16.08
CA TYR A 129 -5.30 -6.12 16.99
C TYR A 129 -6.81 -6.37 17.12
N VAL A 130 -7.67 -5.39 16.82
CA VAL A 130 -9.14 -5.53 16.85
C VAL A 130 -9.58 -6.57 15.82
N VAL A 131 -8.90 -6.64 14.68
CA VAL A 131 -9.13 -7.69 13.66
C VAL A 131 -8.95 -9.08 14.26
N LEU A 132 -7.86 -9.29 15.02
CA LEU A 132 -7.59 -10.56 15.69
C LEU A 132 -8.64 -10.88 16.77
N LEU A 133 -8.96 -9.88 17.62
CA LEU A 133 -9.91 -10.06 18.71
C LEU A 133 -11.32 -10.43 18.24
N ILE A 134 -11.73 -9.95 17.08
CA ILE A 134 -13.06 -10.23 16.52
C ILE A 134 -13.05 -11.52 15.70
N TRP A 135 -12.08 -11.67 14.79
CA TRP A 135 -12.17 -12.73 13.80
C TRP A 135 -11.63 -14.08 14.29
N LEU A 136 -10.63 -14.13 15.19
CA LEU A 136 -10.19 -15.43 15.71
C LEU A 136 -11.28 -16.21 16.43
N PRO A 137 -12.07 -15.61 17.35
CA PRO A 137 -13.23 -16.32 17.93
C PRO A 137 -14.25 -16.77 16.89
N VAL A 138 -14.53 -15.93 15.86
CA VAL A 138 -15.47 -16.28 14.78
C VAL A 138 -14.95 -17.46 13.97
N ILE A 139 -13.65 -17.48 13.63
CA ILE A 139 -13.02 -18.58 12.91
C ILE A 139 -13.11 -19.87 13.73
N VAL A 140 -12.69 -19.83 15.01
CA VAL A 140 -12.74 -21.00 15.91
C VAL A 140 -14.15 -21.53 16.04
N TRP A 141 -15.14 -20.66 16.26
CA TRP A 141 -16.54 -21.05 16.34
C TRP A 141 -17.04 -21.75 15.06
N ASN A 142 -16.70 -21.19 13.88
CA ASN A 142 -17.08 -21.79 12.60
C ASN A 142 -16.39 -23.13 12.36
N VAL A 143 -15.14 -23.30 12.77
CA VAL A 143 -14.41 -24.57 12.68
C VAL A 143 -15.11 -25.63 13.55
N ILE A 144 -15.35 -25.30 14.83
CA ILE A 144 -15.99 -26.25 15.78
C ILE A 144 -17.39 -26.62 15.27
N LYS A 145 -18.24 -25.63 15.00
CA LYS A 145 -19.64 -25.89 14.58
C LYS A 145 -19.73 -26.50 13.18
N GLY A 146 -18.81 -26.14 12.29
CA GLY A 146 -18.71 -26.77 10.98
C GLY A 146 -18.30 -28.23 11.07
N ALA A 147 -17.32 -28.57 11.92
CA ALA A 147 -16.89 -29.96 12.14
C ALA A 147 -17.97 -30.82 12.81
N GLU A 148 -18.61 -30.32 13.89
CA GLU A 148 -19.72 -31.00 14.55
C GLU A 148 -20.84 -31.35 13.55
N GLN A 149 -21.37 -30.34 12.86
CA GLN A 149 -22.49 -30.53 11.92
C GLN A 149 -22.10 -31.35 10.68
N SER A 150 -20.85 -31.30 10.26
CA SER A 150 -20.35 -32.12 9.16
C SER A 150 -20.25 -33.58 9.56
N SER A 151 -19.80 -33.86 10.80
CA SER A 151 -19.72 -35.22 11.34
C SER A 151 -21.12 -35.86 11.54
N GLU A 152 -22.09 -35.08 12.03
CA GLU A 152 -23.49 -35.50 12.11
C GLU A 152 -24.08 -35.88 10.75
N ARG A 153 -23.62 -35.29 9.68
CA ARG A 153 -24.01 -35.57 8.28
C ARG A 153 -23.14 -36.61 7.59
N ALA A 154 -22.28 -37.30 8.35
CA ALA A 154 -21.35 -38.31 7.87
C ALA A 154 -20.34 -37.85 6.82
N PHE A 155 -19.98 -36.53 6.80
CA PHE A 155 -18.88 -36.06 6.02
C PHE A 155 -17.56 -36.54 6.60
N SER A 156 -16.65 -37.03 5.75
CA SER A 156 -15.34 -37.50 6.17
C SER A 156 -14.44 -36.33 6.65
N CYS A 157 -13.44 -36.64 7.48
CA CYS A 157 -12.41 -35.62 7.87
C CYS A 157 -11.73 -35.02 6.65
N VAL A 158 -11.52 -35.80 5.59
CA VAL A 158 -10.92 -35.29 4.34
C VAL A 158 -11.80 -34.24 3.69
N SER A 159 -13.13 -34.46 3.64
CA SER A 159 -14.08 -33.49 3.10
C SER A 159 -14.09 -32.19 3.93
N GLN A 160 -13.99 -32.31 5.26
CA GLN A 160 -13.95 -31.17 6.17
C GLN A 160 -12.64 -30.34 5.99
N LEU A 161 -11.50 -31.01 5.92
CA LEU A 161 -10.21 -30.36 5.64
C LEU A 161 -10.18 -29.74 4.25
N ALA A 162 -10.75 -30.43 3.25
CA ALA A 162 -10.84 -29.89 1.89
C ALA A 162 -11.72 -28.63 1.83
N ALA A 163 -12.84 -28.60 2.57
CA ALA A 163 -13.70 -27.41 2.66
C ALA A 163 -12.96 -26.21 3.28
N PHE A 164 -12.24 -26.41 4.38
CA PHE A 164 -11.43 -25.36 5.00
C PHE A 164 -10.30 -24.90 4.06
N GLY A 165 -9.55 -25.85 3.48
CA GLY A 165 -8.47 -25.55 2.53
C GLY A 165 -8.97 -24.82 1.28
N PHE A 166 -10.14 -25.21 0.75
CA PHE A 166 -10.78 -24.48 -0.34
C PHE A 166 -11.12 -23.04 0.06
N GLY A 167 -11.62 -22.81 1.28
CA GLY A 167 -11.89 -21.47 1.79
C GLY A 167 -10.63 -20.60 1.84
N LEU A 168 -9.52 -21.16 2.31
CA LEU A 168 -8.22 -20.47 2.36
C LEU A 168 -7.70 -20.16 0.96
N PHE A 169 -7.77 -21.11 0.03
CA PHE A 169 -7.40 -20.91 -1.38
C PHE A 169 -8.29 -19.85 -2.05
N ALA A 170 -9.61 -19.94 -1.84
CA ALA A 170 -10.56 -18.99 -2.40
C ALA A 170 -10.36 -17.55 -1.86
N TRP A 171 -9.83 -17.41 -0.64
CA TRP A 171 -9.43 -16.09 -0.15
C TRP A 171 -8.37 -15.46 -1.04
N GLY A 172 -7.31 -16.19 -1.38
CA GLY A 172 -6.26 -15.63 -2.22
C GLY A 172 -6.76 -15.11 -3.56
N PHE A 173 -7.74 -15.80 -4.18
CA PHE A 173 -8.41 -15.28 -5.38
C PHE A 173 -9.24 -14.02 -5.08
N LYS A 174 -10.00 -14.01 -3.98
CA LYS A 174 -10.81 -12.84 -3.57
C LYS A 174 -9.94 -11.63 -3.26
N GLU A 175 -8.84 -11.80 -2.53
CA GLU A 175 -7.84 -10.77 -2.28
C GLU A 175 -7.40 -10.12 -3.59
N TYR A 176 -6.90 -10.93 -4.53
CA TYR A 176 -6.45 -10.45 -5.84
C TYR A 176 -7.57 -9.77 -6.64
N ALA A 177 -8.73 -10.41 -6.72
CA ALA A 177 -9.84 -9.92 -7.54
C ALA A 177 -10.42 -8.60 -6.99
N MET A 178 -10.59 -8.49 -5.67
CA MET A 178 -11.05 -7.25 -5.04
C MET A 178 -10.00 -6.14 -5.21
N HIS A 179 -8.73 -6.43 -4.99
CA HIS A 179 -7.67 -5.45 -5.11
C HIS A 179 -7.59 -4.91 -6.54
N ARG A 180 -7.54 -5.81 -7.54
CA ARG A 180 -7.42 -5.41 -8.95
C ARG A 180 -8.67 -4.77 -9.53
N PHE A 181 -9.84 -5.43 -9.34
CA PHE A 181 -11.04 -5.08 -10.10
C PHE A 181 -12.01 -4.16 -9.36
N LEU A 182 -11.84 -4.00 -8.04
CA LEU A 182 -12.67 -3.11 -7.23
C LEU A 182 -11.86 -1.93 -6.69
N PHE A 183 -10.70 -2.19 -6.08
CA PHE A 183 -9.93 -1.19 -5.36
C PHE A 183 -9.05 -0.34 -6.28
N HIS A 184 -8.53 -0.89 -7.37
CA HIS A 184 -7.73 -0.18 -8.36
C HIS A 184 -8.51 0.20 -9.63
N LYS A 185 -9.82 0.04 -9.61
CA LYS A 185 -10.65 0.53 -10.70
C LYS A 185 -10.97 2.00 -10.49
N GLU A 186 -10.55 2.84 -11.43
CA GLU A 186 -10.87 4.27 -11.43
C GLU A 186 -12.39 4.50 -11.35
N PRO A 187 -12.89 5.23 -10.32
CA PRO A 187 -14.30 5.52 -10.19
C PRO A 187 -14.75 6.55 -11.23
N PRO A 188 -16.04 6.55 -11.64
CA PRO A 188 -16.58 7.57 -12.52
C PRO A 188 -16.40 8.97 -11.92
N ALA A 189 -15.69 9.85 -12.62
CA ALA A 189 -15.32 11.20 -12.16
C ALA A 189 -16.54 12.10 -11.86
N ASN A 190 -17.68 11.84 -12.49
CA ASN A 190 -18.92 12.59 -12.28
C ASN A 190 -19.78 12.05 -11.10
N SER A 191 -19.30 11.03 -10.38
CA SER A 191 -20.06 10.42 -9.29
C SER A 191 -19.36 10.59 -7.93
N PRO A 192 -19.74 11.59 -7.12
CA PRO A 192 -19.23 11.74 -5.75
C PRO A 192 -19.40 10.49 -4.90
N PHE A 193 -20.47 9.72 -5.12
CA PHE A 193 -20.71 8.47 -4.39
C PHE A 193 -19.62 7.41 -4.67
N PHE A 194 -19.30 7.16 -5.95
CA PHE A 194 -18.28 6.17 -6.29
C PHE A 194 -16.87 6.62 -5.91
N ILE A 195 -16.58 7.93 -5.99
CA ILE A 195 -15.32 8.51 -5.51
C ILE A 195 -15.20 8.30 -4.00
N THR A 196 -16.23 8.64 -3.23
CA THR A 196 -16.26 8.41 -1.77
C THR A 196 -16.08 6.95 -1.41
N PHE A 197 -16.81 6.06 -2.12
CA PHE A 197 -16.73 4.63 -1.92
C PHE A 197 -15.30 4.10 -2.14
N HIS A 198 -14.71 4.42 -3.30
CA HIS A 198 -13.35 4.03 -3.64
C HIS A 198 -12.34 4.57 -2.61
N PHE A 199 -12.47 5.84 -2.22
CA PHE A 199 -11.59 6.47 -1.23
C PHE A 199 -11.64 5.74 0.10
N LEU A 200 -12.83 5.46 0.63
CA LEU A 200 -12.99 4.77 1.92
C LEU A 200 -12.52 3.31 1.91
N PHE A 201 -12.63 2.63 0.76
CA PHE A 201 -12.26 1.22 0.68
C PHE A 201 -10.76 1.03 0.43
N HIS A 202 -10.11 1.90 -0.34
CA HIS A 202 -8.71 1.71 -0.72
C HIS A 202 -7.95 3.00 -1.04
N GLY A 203 -8.56 3.99 -1.65
CA GLY A 203 -7.88 5.23 -2.03
C GLY A 203 -7.25 5.95 -0.84
N CYS A 204 -7.90 5.91 0.33
CA CYS A 204 -7.34 6.48 1.56
C CYS A 204 -6.03 5.80 1.97
N HIS A 205 -5.90 4.50 1.74
CA HIS A 205 -4.69 3.76 2.03
C HIS A 205 -3.54 4.12 1.08
N HIS A 206 -3.81 4.29 -0.23
CA HIS A 206 -2.80 4.80 -1.16
C HIS A 206 -2.39 6.23 -0.83
N LYS A 207 -3.33 7.09 -0.43
CA LYS A 207 -3.03 8.47 -0.06
C LYS A 207 -2.30 8.60 1.28
N HIS A 208 -2.68 7.80 2.28
CA HIS A 208 -2.10 7.82 3.61
C HIS A 208 -1.61 6.41 4.03
N PRO A 209 -0.59 5.86 3.36
CA PRO A 209 -0.17 4.47 3.57
C PRO A 209 0.39 4.21 4.98
N MET A 210 0.79 5.26 5.69
CA MET A 210 1.34 5.18 7.05
C MET A 210 0.29 5.47 8.13
N ASP A 211 -1.01 5.54 7.79
CA ASP A 211 -2.08 5.65 8.79
C ASP A 211 -2.40 4.28 9.41
N ALA A 212 -1.78 4.00 10.57
CA ALA A 212 -1.88 2.72 11.26
C ALA A 212 -3.31 2.34 11.70
N LEU A 213 -4.22 3.31 11.81
CA LEU A 213 -5.60 3.07 12.27
C LEU A 213 -6.59 2.91 11.11
N ARG A 214 -6.16 3.15 9.86
CA ARG A 214 -6.99 2.97 8.66
C ARG A 214 -6.39 2.02 7.62
N LEU A 215 -5.39 1.24 8.05
CA LEU A 215 -4.74 0.28 7.18
C LEU A 215 -5.51 -1.04 7.13
N VAL A 216 -5.93 -1.57 8.28
CA VAL A 216 -6.72 -2.80 8.35
C VAL A 216 -8.18 -2.53 8.01
N PHE A 217 -8.84 -3.50 7.37
CA PHE A 217 -10.22 -3.31 6.95
C PHE A 217 -11.18 -3.36 8.15
N PRO A 218 -12.04 -2.34 8.35
CA PRO A 218 -12.89 -2.24 9.53
C PRO A 218 -13.84 -3.43 9.68
N PRO A 219 -13.88 -4.12 10.84
CA PRO A 219 -14.76 -5.27 11.07
C PRO A 219 -16.25 -4.98 10.87
N VAL A 220 -16.68 -3.74 11.10
CA VAL A 220 -18.06 -3.30 10.88
C VAL A 220 -18.48 -3.43 9.40
N LEU A 221 -17.55 -3.24 8.47
CA LEU A 221 -17.78 -3.43 7.04
C LEU A 221 -17.50 -4.88 6.61
N ALA A 222 -16.48 -5.52 7.20
CA ALA A 222 -16.12 -6.88 6.89
C ALA A 222 -17.20 -7.90 7.31
N GLY A 223 -17.94 -7.64 8.39
CA GLY A 223 -18.99 -8.53 8.90
C GLY A 223 -20.11 -8.83 7.90
N PRO A 224 -20.80 -7.82 7.35
CA PRO A 224 -21.82 -8.04 6.31
C PRO A 224 -21.26 -8.75 5.07
N ILE A 225 -20.04 -8.44 4.64
CA ILE A 225 -19.38 -9.10 3.50
C ILE A 225 -19.13 -10.58 3.80
N ALA A 226 -18.58 -10.88 4.97
CA ALA A 226 -18.35 -12.26 5.41
C ALA A 226 -19.66 -13.06 5.53
N PHE A 227 -20.73 -12.44 6.04
CA PHE A 227 -22.06 -13.04 6.09
C PHE A 227 -22.62 -13.32 4.69
N GLY A 228 -22.44 -12.42 3.73
CA GLY A 228 -22.81 -12.61 2.33
C GLY A 228 -22.09 -13.82 1.71
N PHE A 229 -20.78 -13.94 1.91
CA PHE A 229 -20.02 -15.11 1.45
C PHE A 229 -20.45 -16.41 2.16
N TYR A 230 -20.69 -16.37 3.46
CA TYR A 230 -21.21 -17.53 4.18
C TYR A 230 -22.57 -17.99 3.60
N SER A 231 -23.48 -17.06 3.35
CA SER A 231 -24.78 -17.33 2.76
C SER A 231 -24.64 -17.95 1.36
N PHE A 232 -23.77 -17.40 0.54
CA PHE A 232 -23.46 -17.95 -0.78
C PHE A 232 -22.91 -19.38 -0.70
N TYR A 233 -21.92 -19.63 0.16
CA TYR A 233 -21.38 -20.98 0.35
C TYR A 233 -22.43 -21.95 0.91
N SER A 234 -23.32 -21.44 1.77
CA SER A 234 -24.41 -22.28 2.32
C SER A 234 -25.38 -22.76 1.24
N LEU A 235 -25.63 -21.95 0.22
CA LEU A 235 -26.43 -22.34 -0.95
C LEU A 235 -25.73 -23.40 -1.80
N LEU A 236 -24.40 -23.34 -1.91
CA LEU A 236 -23.62 -24.24 -2.78
C LEU A 236 -23.37 -25.62 -2.14
N CYS A 237 -23.00 -25.66 -0.85
CA CYS A 237 -22.53 -26.88 -0.21
C CYS A 237 -23.20 -27.20 1.13
N GLY A 238 -24.26 -26.47 1.47
CA GLY A 238 -24.96 -26.59 2.73
C GLY A 238 -24.25 -25.96 3.92
N SER A 239 -24.99 -25.64 4.97
CA SER A 239 -24.50 -24.84 6.10
C SER A 239 -23.34 -25.46 6.87
N ALA A 240 -23.21 -26.77 6.91
CA ALA A 240 -22.14 -27.46 7.64
C ALA A 240 -20.77 -27.23 7.01
N LEU A 241 -20.64 -27.57 5.72
CA LEU A 241 -19.36 -27.30 4.98
C LEU A 241 -19.12 -25.83 4.76
N ALA A 242 -20.16 -25.01 4.57
CA ALA A 242 -20.04 -23.57 4.43
C ALA A 242 -19.36 -22.89 5.62
N LYS A 243 -19.59 -23.40 6.85
CA LYS A 243 -18.87 -22.91 8.04
C LYS A 243 -17.38 -23.18 7.96
N LEU A 244 -16.97 -24.32 7.43
CA LEU A 244 -15.56 -24.65 7.25
C LEU A 244 -14.93 -23.81 6.12
N VAL A 245 -15.66 -23.63 5.02
CA VAL A 245 -15.21 -22.77 3.91
C VAL A 245 -15.05 -21.32 4.36
N ILE A 246 -16.02 -20.76 5.10
CA ILE A 246 -15.88 -19.39 5.59
C ILE A 246 -14.79 -19.25 6.65
N ALA A 247 -14.59 -20.26 7.50
CA ALA A 247 -13.49 -20.28 8.46
C ALA A 247 -12.12 -20.23 7.75
N GLY A 248 -11.92 -21.04 6.71
CA GLY A 248 -10.73 -20.98 5.87
C GLY A 248 -10.54 -19.62 5.19
N SER A 249 -11.61 -19.07 4.63
CA SER A 249 -11.58 -17.73 4.00
C SER A 249 -11.24 -16.62 5.00
N LEU A 250 -11.82 -16.64 6.19
CA LEU A 250 -11.51 -15.65 7.25
C LEU A 250 -10.08 -15.81 7.79
N THR A 251 -9.57 -17.05 7.84
CA THR A 251 -8.16 -17.29 8.18
C THR A 251 -7.23 -16.61 7.16
N GLY A 252 -7.55 -16.75 5.86
CA GLY A 252 -6.81 -16.07 4.80
C GLY A 252 -6.93 -14.54 4.90
N TYR A 253 -8.12 -14.02 5.18
CA TYR A 253 -8.37 -12.59 5.39
C TYR A 253 -7.53 -12.02 6.55
N VAL A 254 -7.54 -12.68 7.70
CA VAL A 254 -6.74 -12.25 8.86
C VAL A 254 -5.24 -12.28 8.53
N ALA A 255 -4.78 -13.32 7.85
CA ALA A 255 -3.39 -13.40 7.42
C ALA A 255 -3.02 -12.27 6.44
N TYR A 256 -3.92 -11.93 5.52
CA TYR A 256 -3.78 -10.81 4.60
C TYR A 256 -3.68 -9.48 5.35
N ASP A 257 -4.64 -9.13 6.23
CA ASP A 257 -4.65 -7.87 6.96
C ASP A 257 -3.39 -7.70 7.84
N MET A 258 -2.96 -8.78 8.52
CA MET A 258 -1.75 -8.75 9.34
C MET A 258 -0.48 -8.62 8.50
N THR A 259 -0.41 -9.28 7.34
CA THR A 259 0.71 -9.16 6.41
C THR A 259 0.78 -7.74 5.83
N HIS A 260 -0.36 -7.18 5.44
CA HIS A 260 -0.47 -5.82 4.94
C HIS A 260 -0.01 -4.79 5.98
N TYR A 261 -0.52 -4.91 7.21
CA TYR A 261 -0.08 -4.07 8.32
C TYR A 261 1.44 -4.19 8.56
N ALA A 262 1.97 -5.41 8.52
CA ALA A 262 3.39 -5.65 8.69
C ALA A 262 4.25 -5.01 7.57
N CYS A 263 3.75 -4.96 6.34
CA CYS A 263 4.45 -4.31 5.23
C CYS A 263 4.69 -2.82 5.48
N HIS A 264 3.74 -2.13 6.10
CA HIS A 264 3.85 -0.69 6.37
C HIS A 264 4.51 -0.37 7.71
N HIS A 265 4.13 -1.06 8.78
CA HIS A 265 4.45 -0.64 10.16
C HIS A 265 5.52 -1.48 10.86
N LEU A 266 5.81 -2.70 10.38
CA LEU A 266 6.91 -3.46 10.99
C LEU A 266 8.21 -3.14 10.25
N ALA A 267 9.16 -2.54 10.97
CA ALA A 267 10.53 -2.42 10.51
C ALA A 267 11.04 -3.84 10.22
N SER A 268 11.37 -4.12 8.96
CA SER A 268 12.07 -5.36 8.66
C SER A 268 13.36 -5.37 9.48
N ALA A 269 13.57 -6.39 10.28
CA ALA A 269 14.86 -6.60 10.98
C ALA A 269 16.07 -6.53 10.02
N ALA A 270 15.80 -6.64 8.73
CA ALA A 270 16.76 -6.46 7.65
C ALA A 270 17.07 -5.00 7.30
N SER A 271 16.23 -4.00 7.64
CA SER A 271 16.60 -2.59 7.44
C SER A 271 17.62 -2.11 8.46
N ALA A 272 17.59 -2.64 9.68
CA ALA A 272 18.62 -2.35 10.68
C ALA A 272 19.99 -2.93 10.29
N SER A 273 20.02 -3.96 9.44
CA SER A 273 21.26 -4.57 8.91
C SER A 273 21.74 -3.94 7.61
N ALA A 274 20.90 -3.22 6.88
CA ALA A 274 21.28 -2.59 5.60
C ALA A 274 22.09 -1.30 5.77
N SER A 275 22.11 -0.70 6.96
CA SER A 275 23.04 0.38 7.32
C SER A 275 24.48 -0.11 7.56
N ALA A 276 24.70 -1.42 7.65
CA ALA A 276 26.03 -2.02 7.77
C ALA A 276 26.45 -2.55 6.39
N THR A 277 27.18 -1.70 5.66
CA THR A 277 28.14 -2.01 4.59
C THR A 277 27.71 -3.10 3.59
N THR A 278 27.37 -2.66 2.40
CA THR A 278 27.41 -3.33 1.10
C THR A 278 28.51 -4.41 1.05
N THR A 279 28.25 -5.69 1.32
CA THR A 279 29.02 -6.85 0.76
C THR A 279 28.78 -8.23 1.35
N ASN A 280 27.83 -8.43 2.29
CA ASN A 280 27.56 -9.81 2.68
C ASN A 280 26.03 -10.08 2.73
N ILE A 281 25.51 -10.62 1.63
CA ILE A 281 24.25 -11.39 1.64
C ILE A 281 24.58 -12.63 2.50
N ASN A 282 24.34 -12.55 3.80
CA ASN A 282 24.52 -13.67 4.70
C ASN A 282 23.59 -14.80 4.23
N ASN A 283 24.18 -15.87 3.68
CA ASN A 283 23.50 -17.10 3.24
C ASN A 283 22.73 -17.81 4.39
N ASN A 284 22.75 -17.26 5.60
CA ASN A 284 22.09 -17.77 6.81
C ASN A 284 20.76 -17.08 7.13
N GLU A 285 20.19 -16.30 6.21
CA GLU A 285 18.92 -15.66 6.47
C GLU A 285 17.77 -16.68 6.48
N ASN A 286 16.95 -16.63 7.54
CA ASN A 286 15.78 -17.49 7.71
C ASN A 286 14.79 -17.32 6.53
N ILE A 287 14.21 -18.42 6.07
CA ILE A 287 13.24 -18.45 4.99
C ILE A 287 12.05 -17.50 5.23
N PHE A 288 11.60 -17.36 6.48
CA PHE A 288 10.53 -16.45 6.86
C PHE A 288 10.92 -14.98 6.67
N THR A 289 12.16 -14.60 7.05
CA THR A 289 12.66 -13.23 6.85
C THR A 289 12.77 -12.90 5.36
N ARG A 290 13.26 -13.84 4.56
CA ARG A 290 13.30 -13.69 3.08
C ARG A 290 11.91 -13.52 2.49
N TYR A 291 10.95 -14.32 2.95
CA TYR A 291 9.57 -14.22 2.50
C TYR A 291 8.96 -12.86 2.86
N ALA A 292 9.04 -12.44 4.13
CA ALA A 292 8.53 -11.16 4.61
C ALA A 292 9.13 -9.98 3.84
N ARG A 293 10.45 -10.00 3.59
CA ARG A 293 11.13 -8.96 2.80
C ARG A 293 10.65 -8.94 1.34
N ARG A 294 10.43 -10.11 0.72
CA ARG A 294 9.89 -10.20 -0.64
C ARG A 294 8.49 -9.61 -0.71
N VAL A 295 7.62 -9.98 0.23
CA VAL A 295 6.23 -9.48 0.29
C VAL A 295 6.23 -7.96 0.48
N LYS A 296 7.00 -7.44 1.47
CA LYS A 296 7.13 -6.00 1.69
C LYS A 296 7.63 -5.27 0.45
N ARG A 297 8.69 -5.74 -0.20
CA ARG A 297 9.23 -5.12 -1.42
C ARG A 297 8.18 -5.04 -2.52
N ARG A 298 7.48 -6.16 -2.77
CA ARG A 298 6.42 -6.20 -3.80
C ARG A 298 5.31 -5.20 -3.49
N HIS A 299 4.88 -5.13 -2.25
CA HIS A 299 3.84 -4.20 -1.83
C HIS A 299 4.28 -2.74 -1.91
N MET A 300 5.53 -2.43 -1.53
CA MET A 300 6.09 -1.08 -1.72
C MET A 300 6.23 -0.70 -3.20
N THR A 301 6.65 -1.64 -4.07
CA THR A 301 6.66 -1.41 -5.52
C THR A 301 5.25 -1.09 -6.05
N HIS A 302 4.22 -1.79 -5.54
CA HIS A 302 2.83 -1.51 -5.88
C HIS A 302 2.41 -0.08 -5.47
N HIS A 303 2.72 0.36 -4.26
CA HIS A 303 2.36 1.70 -3.78
C HIS A 303 3.07 2.84 -4.50
N TYR A 304 4.38 2.69 -4.74
CA TYR A 304 5.23 3.83 -5.09
C TYR A 304 5.78 3.81 -6.52
N GLU A 305 5.73 2.66 -7.21
CA GLU A 305 6.29 2.52 -8.55
C GLU A 305 5.27 2.10 -9.60
N SER A 306 4.39 1.16 -9.28
CA SER A 306 3.52 0.51 -10.26
C SER A 306 2.19 0.08 -9.64
N PRO A 307 1.25 1.02 -9.39
CA PRO A 307 -0.04 0.73 -8.76
C PRO A 307 -0.93 -0.20 -9.61
N ASP A 308 -0.66 -0.31 -10.91
CA ASP A 308 -1.39 -1.19 -11.85
C ASP A 308 -0.85 -2.62 -11.90
N LEU A 309 0.10 -2.97 -11.04
CA LEU A 309 0.74 -4.29 -10.96
C LEU A 309 0.79 -4.79 -9.53
N ILE A 310 1.02 -6.09 -9.35
CA ILE A 310 1.32 -6.71 -8.05
C ILE A 310 0.15 -6.53 -7.06
N PHE A 311 -1.01 -7.02 -7.44
CA PHE A 311 -2.23 -6.89 -6.63
C PHE A 311 -2.33 -7.91 -5.48
N GLY A 312 -1.59 -9.03 -5.56
CA GLY A 312 -1.54 -10.03 -4.48
C GLY A 312 -0.59 -9.60 -3.38
N ILE A 313 -1.11 -9.21 -2.20
CA ILE A 313 -0.31 -8.79 -1.04
C ILE A 313 0.25 -10.00 -0.31
N SER A 314 -0.64 -10.89 0.17
CA SER A 314 -0.23 -12.08 0.93
C SER A 314 0.39 -13.18 0.05
N GLN A 315 0.13 -13.17 -1.25
CA GLN A 315 0.65 -14.17 -2.20
C GLN A 315 0.72 -13.62 -3.62
N SER A 316 1.58 -14.22 -4.47
CA SER A 316 1.79 -13.80 -5.86
C SER A 316 1.17 -14.71 -6.91
N THR A 317 0.46 -15.75 -6.50
CA THR A 317 -0.05 -16.78 -7.41
C THR A 317 -0.92 -16.20 -8.52
N TRP A 318 -1.85 -15.32 -8.15
CA TRP A 318 -2.79 -14.73 -9.10
C TRP A 318 -2.15 -13.63 -9.96
N ASP A 319 -1.13 -12.93 -9.43
CA ASP A 319 -0.33 -12.02 -10.26
C ASP A 319 0.38 -12.76 -11.40
N VAL A 320 0.89 -13.97 -11.11
CA VAL A 320 1.51 -14.82 -12.13
C VAL A 320 0.47 -15.32 -13.14
N VAL A 321 -0.67 -15.83 -12.65
CA VAL A 321 -1.75 -16.37 -13.50
C VAL A 321 -2.31 -15.30 -14.44
N PHE A 322 -2.47 -14.07 -13.97
CA PHE A 322 -3.06 -12.96 -14.73
C PHE A 322 -2.03 -12.02 -15.36
N GLY A 323 -0.73 -12.33 -15.27
CA GLY A 323 0.34 -11.55 -15.89
C GLY A 323 0.57 -10.17 -15.29
N THR A 324 0.19 -9.95 -14.01
CA THR A 324 0.40 -8.70 -13.30
C THR A 324 1.61 -8.71 -12.37
N SER A 325 2.49 -9.70 -12.51
CA SER A 325 3.78 -9.72 -11.80
C SER A 325 4.78 -8.74 -12.41
N SER A 326 5.64 -8.13 -11.60
CA SER A 326 6.64 -7.13 -12.04
C SER A 326 7.59 -7.63 -13.15
N SER A 327 7.78 -8.95 -13.26
CA SER A 327 8.62 -9.55 -14.32
C SER A 327 7.99 -9.56 -15.71
N SER A 328 6.65 -9.44 -15.79
CA SER A 328 5.93 -9.42 -17.08
C SER A 328 5.81 -8.02 -17.70
N SER A 329 6.06 -6.97 -16.91
CA SER A 329 5.85 -5.58 -17.34
C SER A 329 7.00 -5.02 -18.18
N SER A 330 8.24 -5.53 -18.02
CA SER A 330 9.37 -5.03 -18.81
C SER A 330 9.18 -5.28 -20.31
N SER A 331 8.67 -6.46 -20.69
CA SER A 331 8.42 -6.79 -22.10
C SER A 331 7.16 -6.11 -22.66
N ALA A 332 6.12 -5.93 -21.85
CA ALA A 332 4.88 -5.28 -22.30
C ALA A 332 5.03 -3.74 -22.37
N ALA A 333 5.73 -3.12 -21.40
CA ALA A 333 6.03 -1.69 -21.43
C ALA A 333 6.98 -1.32 -22.58
N GLU A 334 7.97 -2.15 -22.89
CA GLU A 334 8.82 -1.98 -24.07
C GLU A 334 8.03 -2.12 -25.36
N ALA A 335 7.09 -3.07 -25.44
CA ALA A 335 6.23 -3.25 -26.63
C ALA A 335 5.28 -2.05 -26.84
N VAL A 336 4.71 -1.49 -25.76
CA VAL A 336 3.84 -0.29 -25.82
C VAL A 336 4.65 0.96 -26.14
N ALA A 337 5.85 1.12 -25.56
CA ALA A 337 6.74 2.24 -25.85
C ALA A 337 7.21 2.21 -27.32
N ASN A 338 7.58 1.04 -27.84
CA ASN A 338 7.99 0.84 -29.23
C ASN A 338 6.83 1.11 -30.21
N ASN A 339 5.60 0.65 -29.90
CA ASN A 339 4.43 0.95 -30.74
C ASN A 339 4.04 2.43 -30.70
N GLY A 340 4.15 3.08 -29.54
CA GLY A 340 3.91 4.52 -29.38
C GLY A 340 4.93 5.37 -30.14
N MET A 341 6.18 4.95 -30.17
CA MET A 341 7.26 5.62 -30.91
C MET A 341 7.11 5.44 -32.42
N MET A 342 6.77 4.23 -32.89
CA MET A 342 6.48 3.95 -34.32
C MET A 342 5.29 4.74 -34.84
N ASN A 343 4.22 4.89 -34.05
CA ASN A 343 3.06 5.70 -34.42
C ASN A 343 3.36 7.21 -34.47
N ARG A 344 4.31 7.71 -33.67
CA ARG A 344 4.75 9.11 -33.74
C ARG A 344 5.64 9.38 -34.95
N LEU A 345 6.47 8.43 -35.37
CA LEU A 345 7.31 8.55 -36.55
C LEU A 345 6.45 8.54 -37.82
N ASN A 346 5.48 7.64 -37.95
CA ASN A 346 4.56 7.58 -39.08
C ASN A 346 3.59 8.78 -39.20
N LYS A 347 3.43 9.59 -38.12
CA LYS A 347 2.61 10.80 -38.15
C LYS A 347 3.42 12.05 -38.55
N LYS A 348 4.74 11.97 -38.59
CA LYS A 348 5.63 13.07 -38.96
C LYS A 348 5.96 13.07 -40.44
N ASP A 349 5.70 11.97 -41.13
CA ASP A 349 5.95 11.77 -42.58
C ASP A 349 4.68 11.87 -43.43
N ARG A 350 3.59 12.42 -42.88
CA ARG A 350 2.35 12.78 -43.58
C ARG A 350 2.03 14.25 -43.34
#